data_63a623433f1374d3f5f5193a58b7a0ff
#
_entry.id   63a623433f1374d3f5f5193a58b7a0ff
#
_cell.length_a   1.000
_cell.length_b   1.000
_cell.length_c   1.000
_cell.angle_alpha   90.00
_cell.angle_beta   90.00
_cell.angle_gamma   90.00
#
_symmetry.space_group_name_H-M   'P 1'
#
loop_
_entity.id
_entity.type
_entity.pdbx_description
1 polymer ?
#
loop_
_entity_poly.entity_id
_entity_poly.type
_entity_poly.pdbx_seq_one_letter_code
_entity_poly.pdbx_strand_id
1 'polypeptide(L)'
;MAGQLGDELAAFIRGEGGDFADLSMRLFRRQVRDNDHYRAIVEGRQATVRSWRDIPAVPVALWRDLSLTSFPLHQTCTTFRTSGTTGRRGVVRRRDTSLYDLGSKRFAESVVGRLPEVGVSLVPDAPDSSLGHMVRSFSPGLRQRFTAAGGVDVAGAWADLRELSGPVFVPGTALALAALVEAAPGPVPLQPGSVVMVTGGFKGRQVSVTPALLRAELRRLLPGAQVVEEYGMTELSSQMWAPGPGEPLVLPPWLRVVPVDPGSGERVVEGTGLLRFVDLANADTVLAIETRDMGRLLPDGRLVLAGRLPGSPARGCSLSVEEATQGGPAALQFNRIIDQLNNRVVED
;
A
#
# COMPACT_ATOMS: atom_id res chain seq x y z
N MET A 1 19.28 -7.78 7.47
CA MET A 1 19.56 -7.19 8.81
C MET A 1 20.37 -8.20 9.60
N ALA A 2 21.69 -8.01 9.77
CA ALA A 2 22.51 -8.92 10.56
C ALA A 2 22.40 -8.56 12.05
N GLY A 3 22.00 -9.51 12.88
CA GLY A 3 21.96 -9.38 14.33
C GLY A 3 20.70 -9.95 14.98
N GLN A 4 20.83 -10.35 16.24
CA GLN A 4 19.80 -11.07 17.01
C GLN A 4 18.39 -10.46 16.92
N LEU A 5 18.25 -9.12 17.02
CA LEU A 5 16.92 -8.47 16.90
C LEU A 5 16.31 -8.66 15.51
N GLY A 6 17.13 -8.66 14.44
CA GLY A 6 16.65 -8.90 13.08
C GLY A 6 16.09 -10.32 12.90
N ASP A 7 16.79 -11.30 13.45
CA ASP A 7 16.37 -12.70 13.40
C ASP A 7 15.09 -12.92 14.22
N GLU A 8 14.97 -12.28 15.38
CA GLU A 8 13.76 -12.32 16.22
C GLU A 8 12.56 -11.65 15.53
N LEU A 9 12.76 -10.51 14.83
CA LEU A 9 11.70 -9.87 14.03
C LEU A 9 11.24 -10.78 12.88
N ALA A 10 12.19 -11.41 12.19
CA ALA A 10 11.86 -12.37 11.14
C ALA A 10 11.12 -13.60 11.70
N ALA A 11 11.53 -14.13 12.84
CA ALA A 11 10.87 -15.22 13.53
C ALA A 11 9.43 -14.84 13.93
N PHE A 12 9.23 -13.64 14.48
CA PHE A 12 7.90 -13.13 14.81
C PHE A 12 7.00 -13.01 13.58
N ILE A 13 7.52 -12.49 12.47
CA ILE A 13 6.79 -12.41 11.19
C ILE A 13 6.45 -13.81 10.67
N ARG A 14 7.32 -14.81 10.85
CA ARG A 14 7.02 -16.21 10.51
C ARG A 14 6.03 -16.89 11.45
N GLY A 15 5.69 -16.26 12.58
CA GLY A 15 4.82 -16.85 13.59
C GLY A 15 5.51 -17.87 14.50
N GLU A 16 6.83 -17.80 14.61
CA GLU A 16 7.69 -18.71 15.39
C GLU A 16 7.85 -18.27 16.86
N GLY A 17 7.05 -17.29 17.30
CA GLY A 17 7.07 -16.76 18.66
C GLY A 17 7.55 -15.31 18.75
N GLY A 18 7.57 -14.78 19.96
CA GLY A 18 7.91 -13.39 20.27
C GLY A 18 6.74 -12.61 20.84
N ASP A 19 7.04 -11.46 21.41
CA ASP A 19 6.04 -10.52 21.93
C ASP A 19 6.14 -9.19 21.20
N PHE A 20 5.01 -8.70 20.68
CA PHE A 20 4.96 -7.44 19.92
C PHE A 20 5.42 -6.25 20.75
N ALA A 21 5.04 -6.20 22.04
CA ALA A 21 5.36 -5.06 22.89
C ALA A 21 6.87 -5.02 23.20
N ASP A 22 7.47 -6.16 23.54
CA ASP A 22 8.93 -6.27 23.76
C ASP A 22 9.70 -5.89 22.49
N LEU A 23 9.39 -6.54 21.38
CA LEU A 23 10.07 -6.30 20.09
C LEU A 23 9.96 -4.84 19.64
N SER A 24 8.77 -4.22 19.83
CA SER A 24 8.56 -2.80 19.51
C SER A 24 9.44 -1.89 20.34
N MET A 25 9.53 -2.13 21.65
CA MET A 25 10.33 -1.29 22.56
C MET A 25 11.82 -1.46 22.31
N ARG A 26 12.30 -2.65 21.98
CA ARG A 26 13.69 -2.91 21.62
C ARG A 26 14.06 -2.30 20.29
N LEU A 27 13.17 -2.40 19.28
CA LEU A 27 13.37 -1.78 17.97
C LEU A 27 13.36 -0.26 18.09
N PHE A 28 12.43 0.31 18.85
CA PHE A 28 12.38 1.75 19.13
C PHE A 28 13.68 2.27 19.73
N ARG A 29 14.18 1.66 20.81
CA ARG A 29 15.43 2.07 21.46
C ARG A 29 16.62 2.00 20.49
N ARG A 30 16.68 0.95 19.67
CA ARG A 30 17.68 0.84 18.62
C ARG A 30 17.59 1.96 17.60
N GLN A 31 16.39 2.25 17.09
CA GLN A 31 16.18 3.27 16.08
C GLN A 31 16.47 4.69 16.61
N VAL A 32 16.13 5.00 17.86
CA VAL A 32 16.51 6.26 18.50
C VAL A 32 18.03 6.39 18.64
N ARG A 33 18.73 5.30 18.96
CA ARG A 33 20.19 5.30 19.05
C ARG A 33 20.86 5.48 17.68
N ASP A 34 20.33 4.79 16.63
CA ASP A 34 21.01 4.65 15.35
C ASP A 34 20.52 5.66 14.29
N ASN A 35 19.52 6.52 14.60
CA ASN A 35 18.93 7.51 13.70
C ASN A 35 18.84 8.86 14.38
N ASP A 36 19.76 9.78 14.04
CA ASP A 36 19.86 11.10 14.66
C ASP A 36 18.61 11.95 14.47
N HIS A 37 17.98 11.91 13.29
CA HIS A 37 16.75 12.64 13.03
C HIS A 37 15.58 12.12 13.88
N TYR A 38 15.47 10.80 14.04
CA TYR A 38 14.43 10.24 14.90
C TYR A 38 14.68 10.55 16.36
N ARG A 39 15.93 10.46 16.81
CA ARG A 39 16.32 10.89 18.18
C ARG A 39 15.92 12.34 18.45
N ALA A 40 16.25 13.26 17.57
CA ALA A 40 15.89 14.67 17.71
C ALA A 40 14.35 14.89 17.77
N ILE A 41 13.57 14.12 16.99
CA ILE A 41 12.10 14.18 17.04
C ILE A 41 11.58 13.68 18.40
N VAL A 42 12.13 12.58 18.92
CA VAL A 42 11.73 11.99 20.21
C VAL A 42 12.06 12.94 21.37
N GLU A 43 13.28 13.49 21.39
CA GLU A 43 13.74 14.45 22.41
C GLU A 43 12.94 15.75 22.35
N GLY A 44 12.70 16.29 21.16
CA GLY A 44 11.92 17.51 20.98
C GLY A 44 10.46 17.40 21.45
N ARG A 45 9.90 16.21 21.45
CA ARG A 45 8.54 15.94 21.99
C ARG A 45 8.51 15.70 23.50
N GLN A 46 9.67 15.59 24.15
CA GLN A 46 9.78 15.25 25.58
C GLN A 46 8.92 14.04 25.99
N ALA A 47 8.79 13.06 25.08
CA ALA A 47 7.86 11.95 25.23
C ALA A 47 8.34 10.95 26.28
N THR A 48 7.48 10.60 27.23
CA THR A 48 7.71 9.50 28.15
C THR A 48 7.15 8.22 27.52
N VAL A 49 8.03 7.35 27.02
CA VAL A 49 7.64 6.11 26.32
C VAL A 49 7.65 4.93 27.32
N ARG A 50 6.46 4.49 27.73
CA ARG A 50 6.27 3.36 28.66
C ARG A 50 5.84 2.09 27.93
N SER A 51 5.18 2.24 26.81
CA SER A 51 4.67 1.14 25.97
C SER A 51 4.82 1.46 24.49
N TRP A 52 4.60 0.47 23.64
CA TRP A 52 4.62 0.67 22.20
C TRP A 52 3.59 1.72 21.70
N ARG A 53 2.52 1.97 22.48
CA ARG A 53 1.50 2.97 22.15
C ARG A 53 1.98 4.41 22.33
N ASP A 54 2.99 4.59 23.16
CA ASP A 54 3.57 5.90 23.47
C ASP A 54 4.71 6.28 22.53
N ILE A 55 5.13 5.35 21.65
CA ILE A 55 6.24 5.57 20.71
C ILE A 55 5.90 6.76 19.80
N PRO A 56 6.73 7.81 19.76
CA PRO A 56 6.49 8.98 18.94
C PRO A 56 6.48 8.64 17.46
N ALA A 57 5.31 8.79 16.82
CA ALA A 57 5.15 8.51 15.40
C ALA A 57 5.66 9.67 14.55
N VAL A 58 6.36 9.37 13.46
CA VAL A 58 6.91 10.35 12.53
C VAL A 58 5.90 10.65 11.42
N PRO A 59 5.52 11.93 11.22
CA PRO A 59 4.66 12.31 10.10
C PRO A 59 5.28 11.92 8.75
N VAL A 60 4.52 11.24 7.88
CA VAL A 60 5.00 10.81 6.55
C VAL A 60 5.56 11.94 5.68
N ALA A 61 5.15 13.19 5.92
CA ALA A 61 5.67 14.34 5.20
C ALA A 61 7.18 14.53 5.39
N LEU A 62 7.74 14.13 6.52
CA LEU A 62 9.16 14.34 6.84
C LEU A 62 10.12 13.49 6.00
N TRP A 63 9.67 12.41 5.35
CA TRP A 63 10.50 11.66 4.41
C TRP A 63 10.92 12.44 3.17
N ARG A 64 10.32 13.60 2.92
CA ARG A 64 10.75 14.50 1.84
C ARG A 64 12.05 15.22 2.16
N ASP A 65 12.25 15.51 3.44
CA ASP A 65 13.28 16.43 3.92
C ASP A 65 14.35 15.73 4.74
N LEU A 66 13.99 14.65 5.44
CA LEU A 66 14.85 13.92 6.35
C LEU A 66 15.22 12.54 5.85
N SER A 67 16.46 12.13 6.10
CA SER A 67 16.89 10.75 5.95
C SER A 67 16.56 9.98 7.23
N LEU A 68 15.45 9.24 7.22
CA LEU A 68 14.96 8.49 8.38
C LEU A 68 15.44 7.03 8.35
N THR A 69 16.75 6.82 8.16
CA THR A 69 17.38 5.49 8.14
C THR A 69 18.12 5.21 9.45
N SER A 70 18.01 3.97 9.95
CA SER A 70 18.69 3.48 11.15
C SER A 70 19.94 2.67 10.79
N PHE A 71 20.63 3.08 9.73
CA PHE A 71 21.89 2.50 9.25
C PHE A 71 22.67 3.52 8.41
N PRO A 72 23.99 3.39 8.25
CA PRO A 72 24.81 4.28 7.42
C PRO A 72 24.37 4.28 5.95
N LEU A 73 24.22 5.45 5.34
CA LEU A 73 23.69 5.61 3.98
C LEU A 73 24.43 4.82 2.91
N HIS A 74 25.74 4.58 3.08
CA HIS A 74 26.55 3.79 2.14
C HIS A 74 26.16 2.30 2.10
N GLN A 75 25.37 1.82 3.08
CA GLN A 75 24.84 0.46 3.11
C GLN A 75 23.46 0.35 2.44
N THR A 76 22.97 1.42 1.79
CA THR A 76 21.71 1.39 1.07
C THR A 76 21.78 0.42 -0.11
N CYS A 77 20.94 -0.62 -0.08
CA CYS A 77 20.78 -1.57 -1.18
C CYS A 77 19.61 -1.15 -2.09
N THR A 78 18.51 -0.69 -1.49
CA THR A 78 17.30 -0.35 -2.22
C THR A 78 16.77 1.01 -1.78
N THR A 79 16.27 1.78 -2.76
CA THR A 79 15.66 3.08 -2.51
C THR A 79 14.27 3.12 -3.13
N PHE A 80 13.26 3.35 -2.31
CA PHE A 80 11.90 3.60 -2.76
C PHE A 80 11.57 5.08 -2.66
N ARG A 81 10.75 5.57 -3.59
CA ARG A 81 10.31 6.96 -3.61
C ARG A 81 8.79 7.03 -3.49
N THR A 82 8.31 7.95 -2.65
CA THR A 82 6.88 8.18 -2.52
C THR A 82 6.32 8.77 -3.82
N SER A 83 5.09 8.43 -4.14
CA SER A 83 4.34 9.11 -5.20
C SER A 83 4.09 10.57 -4.81
N GLY A 84 4.20 11.51 -5.74
CA GLY A 84 3.92 12.93 -5.49
C GLY A 84 4.09 13.77 -6.74
N THR A 85 3.08 14.58 -7.04
CA THR A 85 3.00 15.46 -8.22
C THR A 85 3.63 16.84 -7.99
N THR A 86 3.84 17.23 -6.73
CA THR A 86 4.26 18.58 -6.38
C THR A 86 5.55 18.55 -5.56
N GLY A 87 6.70 18.72 -6.21
CA GLY A 87 7.97 18.95 -5.54
C GLY A 87 8.76 17.68 -5.16
N ARG A 88 9.52 17.75 -4.06
CA ARG A 88 10.40 16.66 -3.61
C ARG A 88 9.59 15.42 -3.21
N ARG A 89 9.91 14.28 -3.80
CA ARG A 89 9.39 12.96 -3.40
C ARG A 89 10.09 12.51 -2.12
N GLY A 90 9.34 11.91 -1.19
CA GLY A 90 9.93 11.27 -0.02
C GLY A 90 10.81 10.07 -0.44
N VAL A 91 11.87 9.83 0.32
CA VAL A 91 12.85 8.78 0.02
C VAL A 91 12.96 7.81 1.18
N VAL A 92 12.62 6.56 0.92
CA VAL A 92 12.76 5.45 1.87
C VAL A 92 13.91 4.57 1.41
N ARG A 93 14.94 4.47 2.25
CA ARG A 93 16.12 3.64 1.97
C ARG A 93 16.08 2.38 2.80
N ARG A 94 16.47 1.26 2.21
CA ARG A 94 16.57 -0.02 2.89
C ARG A 94 17.95 -0.62 2.68
N ARG A 95 18.49 -1.22 3.72
CA ARG A 95 19.71 -2.00 3.67
C ARG A 95 19.48 -3.36 3.04
N ASP A 96 18.32 -3.95 3.31
CA ASP A 96 17.80 -5.13 2.63
C ASP A 96 16.26 -5.11 2.62
N THR A 97 15.64 -5.92 1.77
CA THR A 97 14.17 -6.02 1.66
C THR A 97 13.61 -7.29 2.30
N SER A 98 14.43 -8.09 2.96
CA SER A 98 14.04 -9.44 3.43
C SER A 98 12.83 -9.46 4.36
N LEU A 99 12.74 -8.55 5.34
CA LEU A 99 11.57 -8.43 6.21
C LEU A 99 10.33 -7.92 5.47
N TYR A 100 10.53 -6.98 4.52
CA TYR A 100 9.47 -6.48 3.67
C TYR A 100 8.90 -7.61 2.81
N ASP A 101 9.76 -8.34 2.10
CA ASP A 101 9.37 -9.42 1.19
C ASP A 101 8.71 -10.58 1.94
N LEU A 102 9.31 -10.99 3.06
CA LEU A 102 8.76 -12.02 3.93
C LEU A 102 7.36 -11.64 4.46
N GLY A 103 7.24 -10.43 5.02
CA GLY A 103 6.00 -9.98 5.63
C GLY A 103 4.90 -9.79 4.60
N SER A 104 5.18 -9.08 3.49
CA SER A 104 4.20 -8.74 2.47
C SER A 104 3.60 -10.00 1.83
N LYS A 105 4.43 -10.94 1.36
CA LYS A 105 3.96 -12.17 0.72
C LYS A 105 3.21 -13.08 1.68
N ARG A 106 3.82 -13.35 2.87
CA ARG A 106 3.21 -14.21 3.88
C ARG A 106 1.82 -13.72 4.29
N PHE A 107 1.70 -12.41 4.51
CA PHE A 107 0.42 -11.87 4.95
C PHE A 107 -0.61 -11.85 3.84
N ALA A 108 -0.24 -11.45 2.62
CA ALA A 108 -1.12 -11.54 1.47
C ALA A 108 -1.69 -12.97 1.32
N GLU A 109 -0.82 -13.98 1.31
CA GLU A 109 -1.24 -15.38 1.17
C GLU A 109 -2.08 -15.88 2.35
N SER A 110 -1.93 -15.36 3.55
CA SER A 110 -2.78 -15.70 4.70
C SER A 110 -4.21 -15.16 4.58
N VAL A 111 -4.41 -14.09 3.81
CA VAL A 111 -5.73 -13.44 3.64
C VAL A 111 -6.41 -13.91 2.35
N VAL A 112 -5.68 -14.03 1.26
CA VAL A 112 -6.24 -14.31 -0.06
C VAL A 112 -5.94 -15.71 -0.59
N GLY A 113 -5.19 -16.51 0.16
CA GLY A 113 -4.69 -17.80 -0.29
C GLY A 113 -3.43 -17.66 -1.15
N ARG A 114 -2.99 -18.78 -1.74
CA ARG A 114 -1.79 -18.79 -2.58
C ARG A 114 -1.94 -17.84 -3.77
N LEU A 115 -1.02 -16.90 -3.91
CA LEU A 115 -0.99 -16.00 -5.05
C LEU A 115 -0.49 -16.73 -6.31
N PRO A 116 -1.18 -16.56 -7.46
CA PRO A 116 -0.71 -17.12 -8.74
C PRO A 116 0.64 -16.52 -9.15
N GLU A 117 1.51 -17.33 -9.74
CA GLU A 117 2.84 -16.92 -10.18
C GLU A 117 2.84 -16.21 -11.54
N VAL A 118 1.75 -16.35 -12.29
CA VAL A 118 1.55 -15.74 -13.61
C VAL A 118 0.33 -14.81 -13.61
N GLY A 119 0.26 -13.92 -14.56
CA GLY A 119 -0.86 -13.01 -14.71
C GLY A 119 -0.49 -11.72 -15.45
N VAL A 120 -1.23 -10.66 -15.17
CA VAL A 120 -1.10 -9.37 -15.87
C VAL A 120 -0.97 -8.25 -14.86
N SER A 121 0.16 -7.54 -14.87
CA SER A 121 0.42 -6.42 -13.97
C SER A 121 -0.01 -5.10 -14.59
N LEU A 122 -0.87 -4.37 -13.88
CA LEU A 122 -1.32 -3.01 -14.18
C LEU A 122 -0.83 -2.02 -13.14
N VAL A 123 0.29 -2.31 -12.48
CA VAL A 123 0.98 -1.39 -11.58
C VAL A 123 2.26 -0.87 -12.24
N PRO A 124 2.68 0.37 -11.91
CA PRO A 124 3.95 0.91 -12.40
C PRO A 124 5.14 0.03 -11.99
N ASP A 125 5.96 -0.37 -12.94
CA ASP A 125 7.17 -1.17 -12.71
C ASP A 125 8.43 -0.28 -12.72
N ALA A 126 8.43 0.78 -11.93
CA ALA A 126 9.60 1.62 -11.74
C ALA A 126 10.55 1.00 -10.70
N PRO A 127 11.88 1.08 -10.90
CA PRO A 127 12.86 0.52 -9.96
C PRO A 127 12.76 1.08 -8.54
N ASP A 128 12.26 2.31 -8.40
CA ASP A 128 12.06 3.01 -7.13
C ASP A 128 10.62 2.90 -6.59
N SER A 129 9.78 2.02 -7.17
CA SER A 129 8.42 1.75 -6.72
C SER A 129 8.39 0.62 -5.70
N SER A 130 7.96 0.91 -4.46
CA SER A 130 7.73 -0.13 -3.45
C SER A 130 6.59 -1.08 -3.85
N LEU A 131 5.53 -0.56 -4.49
CA LEU A 131 4.44 -1.36 -5.02
C LEU A 131 4.92 -2.30 -6.15
N GLY A 132 5.69 -1.77 -7.10
CA GLY A 132 6.26 -2.59 -8.18
C GLY A 132 7.19 -3.68 -7.62
N HIS A 133 8.02 -3.35 -6.63
CA HIS A 133 8.87 -4.33 -5.92
C HIS A 133 8.03 -5.43 -5.26
N MET A 134 7.00 -5.07 -4.51
CA MET A 134 6.09 -6.01 -3.86
C MET A 134 5.45 -6.98 -4.88
N VAL A 135 4.88 -6.44 -5.94
CA VAL A 135 4.20 -7.25 -6.97
C VAL A 135 5.16 -8.21 -7.67
N ARG A 136 6.39 -7.77 -7.99
CA ARG A 136 7.43 -8.66 -8.53
C ARG A 136 7.85 -9.75 -7.56
N SER A 137 7.93 -9.42 -6.25
CA SER A 137 8.28 -10.42 -5.23
C SER A 137 7.19 -11.48 -5.05
N PHE A 138 5.92 -11.12 -5.29
CA PHE A 138 4.80 -12.05 -5.21
C PHE A 138 4.77 -13.00 -6.41
N SER A 139 4.91 -12.44 -7.61
CA SER A 139 4.67 -13.14 -8.87
C SER A 139 5.63 -12.64 -9.94
N PRO A 140 6.81 -13.26 -10.08
CA PRO A 140 7.83 -12.82 -11.04
C PRO A 140 7.44 -13.07 -12.52
N GLY A 141 6.44 -13.90 -12.76
CA GLY A 141 5.95 -14.25 -14.11
C GLY A 141 4.83 -13.36 -14.65
N LEU A 142 4.61 -12.17 -14.09
CA LEU A 142 3.57 -11.25 -14.57
C LEU A 142 3.97 -10.58 -15.89
N ARG A 143 3.03 -10.57 -16.84
CA ARG A 143 3.13 -9.76 -18.06
C ARG A 143 2.84 -8.29 -17.72
N GLN A 144 3.83 -7.42 -17.88
CA GLN A 144 3.69 -6.01 -17.57
C GLN A 144 2.91 -5.27 -18.66
N ARG A 145 1.81 -4.63 -18.28
CA ARG A 145 0.93 -3.85 -19.17
C ARG A 145 0.81 -2.38 -18.76
N PHE A 146 1.60 -1.95 -17.78
CA PHE A 146 1.81 -0.54 -17.50
C PHE A 146 2.97 -0.03 -18.36
N THR A 147 2.73 0.98 -19.19
CA THR A 147 3.73 1.46 -20.17
C THR A 147 4.68 2.49 -19.53
N ALA A 148 5.87 2.61 -20.10
CA ALA A 148 6.86 3.62 -19.67
C ALA A 148 6.36 5.07 -19.87
N ALA A 149 5.40 5.29 -20.79
CA ALA A 149 4.74 6.59 -20.97
C ALA A 149 3.65 6.86 -19.92
N GLY A 150 3.46 5.97 -18.93
CA GLY A 150 2.54 6.14 -17.83
C GLY A 150 1.08 5.76 -18.14
N GLY A 151 0.84 5.13 -19.27
CA GLY A 151 -0.47 4.59 -19.64
C GLY A 151 -0.59 3.10 -19.32
N VAL A 152 -1.77 2.54 -19.59
CA VAL A 152 -2.04 1.10 -19.49
C VAL A 152 -2.32 0.55 -20.89
N ASP A 153 -1.63 -0.50 -21.28
CA ASP A 153 -1.95 -1.27 -22.50
C ASP A 153 -3.14 -2.19 -22.21
N VAL A 154 -4.33 -1.59 -22.23
CA VAL A 154 -5.58 -2.29 -21.92
C VAL A 154 -5.92 -3.37 -22.94
N ALA A 155 -5.60 -3.16 -24.22
CA ALA A 155 -5.85 -4.15 -25.28
C ALA A 155 -4.97 -5.39 -25.09
N GLY A 156 -3.67 -5.18 -24.84
CA GLY A 156 -2.74 -6.25 -24.51
C GLY A 156 -3.10 -6.97 -23.21
N ALA A 157 -3.57 -6.24 -22.19
CA ALA A 157 -4.02 -6.86 -20.93
C ALA A 157 -5.20 -7.80 -21.16
N TRP A 158 -6.21 -7.40 -21.94
CA TRP A 158 -7.35 -8.27 -22.28
C TRP A 158 -6.95 -9.44 -23.18
N ALA A 159 -5.98 -9.26 -24.07
CA ALA A 159 -5.45 -10.36 -24.88
C ALA A 159 -4.76 -11.40 -23.99
N ASP A 160 -3.89 -10.96 -23.08
CA ASP A 160 -3.20 -11.85 -22.14
C ASP A 160 -4.16 -12.61 -21.24
N LEU A 161 -5.18 -11.94 -20.69
CA LEU A 161 -6.18 -12.58 -19.82
C LEU A 161 -6.99 -13.68 -20.53
N ARG A 162 -7.12 -13.62 -21.86
CA ARG A 162 -7.76 -14.69 -22.66
C ARG A 162 -6.81 -15.83 -23.00
N GLU A 163 -5.52 -15.52 -23.12
CA GLU A 163 -4.49 -16.49 -23.50
C GLU A 163 -4.01 -17.32 -22.31
N LEU A 164 -3.89 -16.67 -21.12
CA LEU A 164 -3.35 -17.32 -19.94
C LEU A 164 -4.25 -18.46 -19.46
N SER A 165 -3.63 -19.61 -19.19
CA SER A 165 -4.29 -20.79 -18.63
C SER A 165 -3.94 -20.94 -17.14
N GLY A 166 -4.88 -21.48 -16.36
CA GLY A 166 -4.74 -21.61 -14.92
C GLY A 166 -5.12 -20.35 -14.15
N PRO A 167 -4.95 -20.36 -12.82
CA PRO A 167 -5.17 -19.19 -11.98
C PRO A 167 -4.19 -18.05 -12.32
N VAL A 168 -4.68 -16.81 -12.34
CA VAL A 168 -3.89 -15.63 -12.68
C VAL A 168 -3.95 -14.57 -11.58
N PHE A 169 -2.87 -13.80 -11.41
CA PHE A 169 -2.82 -12.64 -10.56
C PHE A 169 -2.88 -11.35 -11.39
N VAL A 170 -3.82 -10.45 -11.04
CA VAL A 170 -4.06 -9.18 -11.74
C VAL A 170 -3.95 -8.02 -10.75
N PRO A 171 -2.73 -7.62 -10.36
CA PRO A 171 -2.54 -6.43 -9.53
C PRO A 171 -2.71 -5.16 -10.36
N GLY A 172 -3.47 -4.20 -9.84
CA GLY A 172 -3.64 -2.91 -10.49
C GLY A 172 -3.95 -1.78 -9.53
N THR A 173 -3.52 -0.57 -9.90
CA THR A 173 -4.04 0.62 -9.24
C THR A 173 -5.52 0.80 -9.59
N ALA A 174 -6.28 1.45 -8.71
CA ALA A 174 -7.70 1.68 -8.95
C ALA A 174 -7.97 2.37 -10.31
N LEU A 175 -7.12 3.32 -10.71
CA LEU A 175 -7.22 3.99 -12.01
C LEU A 175 -6.87 3.06 -13.18
N ALA A 176 -5.84 2.24 -13.06
CA ALA A 176 -5.45 1.30 -14.11
C ALA A 176 -6.52 0.23 -14.33
N LEU A 177 -7.13 -0.25 -13.24
CA LEU A 177 -8.23 -1.20 -13.31
C LEU A 177 -9.52 -0.56 -13.84
N ALA A 178 -9.77 0.71 -13.54
CA ALA A 178 -10.89 1.45 -14.16
C ALA A 178 -10.72 1.54 -15.68
N ALA A 179 -9.51 1.83 -16.17
CA ALA A 179 -9.22 1.82 -17.59
C ALA A 179 -9.40 0.42 -18.23
N LEU A 180 -9.00 -0.64 -17.51
CA LEU A 180 -9.22 -2.02 -17.96
C LEU A 180 -10.71 -2.33 -18.08
N VAL A 181 -11.52 -1.93 -17.11
CA VAL A 181 -12.98 -2.11 -17.09
C VAL A 181 -13.64 -1.39 -18.27
N GLU A 182 -13.27 -0.12 -18.49
CA GLU A 182 -13.83 0.71 -19.57
C GLU A 182 -13.57 0.12 -20.96
N ALA A 183 -12.36 -0.38 -21.18
CA ALA A 183 -11.97 -0.97 -22.46
C ALA A 183 -12.36 -2.44 -22.59
N ALA A 184 -13.24 -2.96 -21.73
CA ALA A 184 -13.58 -4.37 -21.71
C ALA A 184 -14.36 -4.78 -22.96
N PRO A 185 -13.90 -5.80 -23.71
CA PRO A 185 -14.62 -6.31 -24.87
C PRO A 185 -15.79 -7.22 -24.50
N GLY A 186 -15.91 -7.54 -23.20
CA GLY A 186 -16.88 -8.43 -22.61
C GLY A 186 -16.27 -9.26 -21.48
N PRO A 187 -17.05 -10.07 -20.77
CA PRO A 187 -16.55 -10.90 -19.68
C PRO A 187 -15.49 -11.93 -20.15
N VAL A 188 -14.45 -12.09 -19.35
CA VAL A 188 -13.41 -13.11 -19.50
C VAL A 188 -13.39 -13.95 -18.21
N PRO A 189 -14.02 -15.15 -18.21
CA PRO A 189 -14.01 -16.02 -17.05
C PRO A 189 -12.59 -16.44 -16.68
N LEU A 190 -12.21 -16.25 -15.44
CA LEU A 190 -10.93 -16.66 -14.91
C LEU A 190 -11.07 -17.96 -14.10
N GLN A 191 -10.00 -18.72 -14.03
CA GLN A 191 -9.98 -19.97 -13.28
C GLN A 191 -10.11 -19.70 -11.77
N PRO A 192 -10.78 -20.58 -10.99
CA PRO A 192 -10.77 -20.51 -9.52
C PRO A 192 -9.36 -20.42 -8.97
N GLY A 193 -9.16 -19.57 -7.96
CA GLY A 193 -7.84 -19.23 -7.43
C GLY A 193 -7.18 -18.03 -8.11
N SER A 194 -7.80 -17.44 -9.14
CA SER A 194 -7.38 -16.15 -9.68
C SER A 194 -7.67 -15.01 -8.69
N VAL A 195 -6.77 -14.02 -8.63
CA VAL A 195 -6.86 -12.89 -7.72
C VAL A 195 -6.71 -11.58 -8.49
N VAL A 196 -7.66 -10.66 -8.31
CA VAL A 196 -7.58 -9.27 -8.77
C VAL A 196 -7.30 -8.39 -7.56
N MET A 197 -6.13 -7.79 -7.49
CA MET A 197 -5.74 -6.88 -6.41
C MET A 197 -5.97 -5.43 -6.82
N VAL A 198 -6.83 -4.75 -6.07
CA VAL A 198 -7.04 -3.30 -6.20
C VAL A 198 -6.20 -2.59 -5.15
N THR A 199 -5.32 -1.69 -5.56
CA THR A 199 -4.54 -0.86 -4.63
C THR A 199 -4.69 0.62 -4.92
N GLY A 200 -4.54 1.45 -3.89
CA GLY A 200 -4.75 2.89 -3.98
C GLY A 200 -6.22 3.27 -4.14
N GLY A 201 -6.46 4.55 -4.36
CA GLY A 201 -7.82 5.09 -4.49
C GLY A 201 -7.87 6.19 -5.56
N PHE A 202 -9.07 6.63 -5.88
CA PHE A 202 -9.34 7.70 -6.86
C PHE A 202 -9.04 9.12 -6.33
N LYS A 203 -8.24 9.25 -5.27
CA LYS A 203 -8.04 10.48 -4.49
C LYS A 203 -7.45 11.61 -5.33
N GLY A 204 -8.13 12.76 -5.32
CA GLY A 204 -7.67 14.02 -5.95
C GLY A 204 -8.30 14.35 -7.29
N ARG A 205 -9.05 13.45 -7.89
CA ARG A 205 -9.91 13.74 -9.05
C ARG A 205 -11.37 13.79 -8.62
N GLN A 206 -12.15 14.68 -9.23
CA GLN A 206 -13.60 14.55 -9.27
C GLN A 206 -13.93 13.34 -10.17
N VAL A 207 -13.76 12.15 -9.60
CA VAL A 207 -14.05 10.90 -10.28
C VAL A 207 -15.32 10.37 -9.66
N SER A 208 -16.35 10.23 -10.45
CA SER A 208 -17.64 9.69 -10.05
C SER A 208 -17.65 8.14 -10.00
N VAL A 209 -16.55 7.48 -10.37
CA VAL A 209 -16.43 6.02 -10.18
C VAL A 209 -16.17 5.74 -8.72
N THR A 210 -17.17 5.24 -8.03
CA THR A 210 -17.01 4.82 -6.64
C THR A 210 -16.17 3.54 -6.57
N PRO A 211 -15.43 3.30 -5.48
CA PRO A 211 -14.77 2.02 -5.28
C PRO A 211 -15.73 0.82 -5.40
N ALA A 212 -16.98 0.98 -4.97
CA ALA A 212 -17.99 -0.05 -5.06
C ALA A 212 -18.33 -0.41 -6.52
N LEU A 213 -18.49 0.59 -7.38
CA LEU A 213 -18.77 0.38 -8.82
C LEU A 213 -17.60 -0.33 -9.51
N LEU A 214 -16.35 0.13 -9.28
CA LEU A 214 -15.18 -0.55 -9.84
C LEU A 214 -15.16 -2.04 -9.48
N ARG A 215 -15.43 -2.35 -8.22
CA ARG A 215 -15.43 -3.73 -7.74
C ARG A 215 -16.56 -4.58 -8.36
N ALA A 216 -17.74 -4.00 -8.50
CA ALA A 216 -18.87 -4.67 -9.17
C ALA A 216 -18.53 -5.02 -10.62
N GLU A 217 -17.96 -4.07 -11.36
CA GLU A 217 -17.56 -4.26 -12.75
C GLU A 217 -16.42 -5.28 -12.89
N LEU A 218 -15.40 -5.25 -12.03
CA LEU A 218 -14.34 -6.26 -12.04
C LEU A 218 -14.89 -7.68 -11.83
N ARG A 219 -15.84 -7.87 -10.90
CA ARG A 219 -16.47 -9.18 -10.69
C ARG A 219 -17.31 -9.61 -11.89
N ARG A 220 -18.00 -8.68 -12.53
CA ARG A 220 -18.82 -8.95 -13.71
C ARG A 220 -17.96 -9.33 -14.92
N LEU A 221 -16.82 -8.64 -15.09
CA LEU A 221 -15.93 -8.81 -16.24
C LEU A 221 -14.94 -9.94 -16.09
N LEU A 222 -14.54 -10.26 -14.85
CA LEU A 222 -13.56 -11.31 -14.52
C LEU A 222 -14.18 -12.33 -13.54
N PRO A 223 -15.31 -13.00 -13.95
CA PRO A 223 -15.95 -13.98 -13.07
C PRO A 223 -14.98 -15.14 -12.80
N GLY A 224 -15.04 -15.66 -11.58
CA GLY A 224 -14.12 -16.70 -11.06
C GLY A 224 -12.92 -16.15 -10.30
N ALA A 225 -12.58 -14.86 -10.45
CA ALA A 225 -11.54 -14.24 -9.65
C ALA A 225 -12.05 -13.71 -8.29
N GLN A 226 -11.22 -13.83 -7.27
CA GLN A 226 -11.39 -13.10 -6.02
C GLN A 226 -10.90 -11.67 -6.22
N VAL A 227 -11.76 -10.67 -5.97
CA VAL A 227 -11.37 -9.26 -5.98
C VAL A 227 -11.04 -8.85 -4.55
N VAL A 228 -9.82 -8.41 -4.30
CA VAL A 228 -9.29 -8.01 -2.99
C VAL A 228 -8.79 -6.58 -3.01
N GLU A 229 -8.71 -5.95 -1.86
CA GLU A 229 -8.13 -4.60 -1.74
C GLU A 229 -6.85 -4.64 -0.90
N GLU A 230 -5.86 -3.92 -1.36
CA GLU A 230 -4.60 -3.72 -0.65
C GLU A 230 -4.48 -2.27 -0.20
N TYR A 231 -4.04 -2.05 1.03
CA TYR A 231 -3.65 -0.75 1.55
C TYR A 231 -2.22 -0.80 2.08
N GLY A 232 -1.40 0.04 1.51
CA GLY A 232 -0.01 0.25 1.92
C GLY A 232 0.50 1.63 1.51
N MET A 233 1.75 1.88 1.84
CA MET A 233 2.47 3.10 1.44
C MET A 233 3.97 2.83 1.42
N THR A 234 4.72 3.68 0.73
CA THR A 234 6.18 3.53 0.62
C THR A 234 6.88 3.56 1.97
N GLU A 235 6.35 4.32 2.92
CA GLU A 235 6.90 4.51 4.26
C GLU A 235 6.63 3.32 5.20
N LEU A 236 5.65 2.46 4.90
CA LEU A 236 5.37 1.21 5.61
C LEU A 236 6.04 0.01 4.92
N SER A 237 6.46 -0.97 5.72
CA SER A 237 6.93 -2.27 5.22
C SER A 237 5.82 -3.31 5.16
N SER A 238 4.71 -3.04 5.83
CA SER A 238 3.57 -3.95 5.92
C SER A 238 2.39 -3.42 5.14
N GLN A 239 1.63 -4.33 4.53
CA GLN A 239 0.38 -4.06 3.86
C GLN A 239 -0.79 -4.61 4.68
N MET A 240 -1.96 -4.01 4.50
CA MET A 240 -3.22 -4.50 5.02
C MET A 240 -4.11 -4.92 3.86
N TRP A 241 -4.91 -5.96 4.06
CA TRP A 241 -5.72 -6.54 3.00
C TRP A 241 -7.17 -6.68 3.40
N ALA A 242 -8.08 -6.30 2.52
CA ALA A 242 -9.49 -6.67 2.61
C ALA A 242 -9.74 -7.92 1.75
N PRO A 243 -10.21 -9.03 2.34
CA PRO A 243 -10.39 -10.30 1.61
C PRO A 243 -11.52 -10.25 0.59
N GLY A 244 -12.38 -9.24 0.71
CA GLY A 244 -13.47 -8.96 -0.23
C GLY A 244 -13.72 -7.46 -0.37
N PRO A 245 -14.44 -7.08 -1.41
CA PRO A 245 -14.71 -5.69 -1.72
C PRO A 245 -15.54 -4.99 -0.64
N GLY A 246 -14.99 -3.87 -0.12
CA GLY A 246 -15.64 -3.10 0.93
C GLY A 246 -15.60 -3.73 2.32
N GLU A 247 -14.93 -4.87 2.47
CA GLU A 247 -14.66 -5.43 3.78
C GLU A 247 -13.61 -4.61 4.53
N PRO A 248 -13.63 -4.63 5.87
CA PRO A 248 -12.57 -4.02 6.65
C PRO A 248 -11.21 -4.67 6.39
N LEU A 249 -10.17 -3.86 6.41
CA LEU A 249 -8.79 -4.31 6.24
C LEU A 249 -8.34 -5.16 7.43
N VAL A 250 -7.78 -6.31 7.15
CA VAL A 250 -7.09 -7.17 8.12
C VAL A 250 -5.64 -6.68 8.25
N LEU A 251 -5.13 -6.66 9.48
CA LEU A 251 -3.78 -6.24 9.80
C LEU A 251 -2.89 -7.44 10.09
N PRO A 252 -1.63 -7.43 9.62
CA PRO A 252 -0.69 -8.48 10.02
C PRO A 252 -0.36 -8.40 11.52
N PRO A 253 -0.02 -9.54 12.16
CA PRO A 253 0.28 -9.59 13.59
C PRO A 253 1.43 -8.68 14.05
N TRP A 254 2.31 -8.29 13.15
CA TRP A 254 3.46 -7.40 13.39
C TRP A 254 3.19 -5.92 13.10
N LEU A 255 1.95 -5.57 12.79
CA LEU A 255 1.49 -4.19 12.60
C LEU A 255 0.40 -3.85 13.63
N ARG A 256 0.49 -2.66 14.22
CA ARG A 256 -0.55 -2.10 15.06
C ARG A 256 -0.96 -0.73 14.56
N VAL A 257 -2.21 -0.39 14.81
CA VAL A 257 -2.81 0.90 14.46
C VAL A 257 -3.29 1.59 15.72
N VAL A 258 -3.01 2.87 15.83
CA VAL A 258 -3.50 3.75 16.90
C VAL A 258 -4.20 4.93 16.23
N PRO A 259 -5.54 4.95 16.17
CA PRO A 259 -6.27 6.15 15.78
C PRO A 259 -6.07 7.25 16.81
N VAL A 260 -5.79 8.49 16.37
CA VAL A 260 -5.62 9.66 17.24
C VAL A 260 -6.46 10.82 16.76
N ASP A 261 -6.84 11.69 17.68
CA ASP A 261 -7.46 12.96 17.35
C ASP A 261 -6.45 13.89 16.65
N PRO A 262 -6.77 14.46 15.48
CA PRO A 262 -5.82 15.27 14.73
C PRO A 262 -5.39 16.57 15.42
N GLY A 263 -6.20 17.09 16.34
CA GLY A 263 -5.94 18.35 17.04
C GLY A 263 -5.12 18.16 18.31
N SER A 264 -5.54 17.19 19.16
CA SER A 264 -4.87 16.94 20.44
C SER A 264 -3.75 15.90 20.32
N GLY A 265 -3.80 15.01 19.32
CA GLY A 265 -2.90 13.86 19.21
C GLY A 265 -3.21 12.73 20.19
N GLU A 266 -4.28 12.86 20.98
CA GLU A 266 -4.73 11.84 21.92
C GLU A 266 -5.34 10.63 21.22
N ARG A 267 -5.24 9.47 21.86
CA ARG A 267 -5.78 8.23 21.32
C ARG A 267 -7.31 8.28 21.27
N VAL A 268 -7.86 7.97 20.09
CA VAL A 268 -9.29 7.75 19.89
C VAL A 268 -9.58 6.27 20.13
N VAL A 269 -10.35 5.96 21.17
CA VAL A 269 -10.72 4.57 21.52
C VAL A 269 -11.91 4.10 20.67
N GLU A 270 -12.88 4.97 20.47
CA GLU A 270 -14.07 4.73 19.66
C GLU A 270 -14.22 5.85 18.62
N GLY A 271 -14.59 5.49 17.41
CA GLY A 271 -14.76 6.46 16.32
C GLY A 271 -13.59 6.54 15.37
N THR A 272 -13.59 7.59 14.55
CA THR A 272 -12.61 7.83 13.49
C THR A 272 -11.51 8.78 13.95
N GLY A 273 -10.26 8.38 13.76
CA GLY A 273 -9.09 9.19 14.06
C GLY A 273 -8.07 9.18 12.92
N LEU A 274 -7.05 10.03 13.06
CA LEU A 274 -5.86 10.01 12.23
C LEU A 274 -5.06 8.74 12.53
N LEU A 275 -4.63 8.03 11.50
CA LEU A 275 -3.99 6.73 11.68
C LEU A 275 -2.49 6.86 11.96
N ARG A 276 -2.07 6.35 13.11
CA ARG A 276 -0.67 6.06 13.44
C ARG A 276 -0.44 4.57 13.36
N PHE A 277 0.62 4.17 12.70
CA PHE A 277 1.03 2.78 12.57
C PHE A 277 2.31 2.52 13.35
N VAL A 278 2.38 1.34 13.97
CA VAL A 278 3.61 0.80 14.57
C VAL A 278 3.91 -0.52 13.86
N ASP A 279 4.95 -0.53 13.04
CA ASP A 279 5.28 -1.61 12.10
C ASP A 279 6.64 -2.22 12.43
N LEU A 280 6.65 -3.45 12.92
CA LEU A 280 7.90 -4.17 13.25
C LEU A 280 8.74 -4.52 12.01
N ALA A 281 8.13 -4.59 10.83
CA ALA A 281 8.85 -4.80 9.58
C ALA A 281 9.63 -3.54 9.13
N ASN A 282 9.35 -2.35 9.71
CA ASN A 282 10.08 -1.10 9.44
C ASN A 282 11.42 -1.02 10.18
N ALA A 283 12.20 -2.08 10.17
CA ALA A 283 13.40 -2.20 10.97
C ALA A 283 14.58 -1.30 10.52
N ASP A 284 14.62 -0.93 9.25
CA ASP A 284 15.67 -0.09 8.65
C ASP A 284 15.37 1.43 8.71
N THR A 285 14.14 1.81 9.03
CA THR A 285 13.70 3.21 9.08
C THR A 285 13.20 3.58 10.49
N VAL A 286 11.96 4.04 10.60
CA VAL A 286 11.29 4.27 11.88
C VAL A 286 10.03 3.40 11.95
N LEU A 287 9.83 2.74 13.09
CA LEU A 287 8.70 1.80 13.24
C LEU A 287 7.36 2.52 13.42
N ALA A 288 7.34 3.72 13.96
CA ALA A 288 6.11 4.46 14.24
C ALA A 288 5.90 5.59 13.24
N ILE A 289 4.79 5.54 12.52
CA ILE A 289 4.47 6.44 11.40
C ILE A 289 3.12 7.09 11.64
N GLU A 290 3.03 8.40 11.44
CA GLU A 290 1.78 9.15 11.41
C GLU A 290 1.42 9.50 9.97
N THR A 291 0.26 9.04 9.55
CA THR A 291 -0.26 9.27 8.20
C THR A 291 -1.10 10.54 8.16
N ARG A 292 -1.74 10.79 7.02
CA ARG A 292 -2.85 11.73 6.87
C ARG A 292 -4.16 11.00 6.54
N ASP A 293 -4.16 9.70 6.63
CA ASP A 293 -5.35 8.88 6.41
C ASP A 293 -6.14 8.76 7.72
N MET A 294 -7.45 8.82 7.57
CA MET A 294 -8.41 8.72 8.68
C MET A 294 -9.06 7.34 8.65
N GLY A 295 -9.34 6.80 9.81
CA GLY A 295 -9.99 5.51 9.92
C GLY A 295 -10.39 5.16 11.33
N ARG A 296 -11.08 4.05 11.48
CA ARG A 296 -11.47 3.50 12.78
C ARG A 296 -11.08 2.03 12.90
N LEU A 297 -10.60 1.66 14.07
CA LEU A 297 -10.32 0.28 14.41
C LEU A 297 -11.61 -0.37 14.95
N LEU A 298 -11.96 -1.52 14.41
CA LEU A 298 -13.11 -2.31 14.87
C LEU A 298 -12.73 -3.11 16.14
N PRO A 299 -13.73 -3.57 16.93
CA PRO A 299 -13.45 -4.38 18.12
C PRO A 299 -12.67 -5.68 17.83
N ASP A 300 -12.79 -6.23 16.64
CA ASP A 300 -12.07 -7.42 16.17
C ASP A 300 -10.65 -7.12 15.63
N GLY A 301 -10.23 -5.86 15.72
CA GLY A 301 -8.90 -5.42 15.28
C GLY A 301 -8.77 -5.11 13.79
N ARG A 302 -9.84 -5.23 13.00
CA ARG A 302 -9.84 -4.82 11.59
C ARG A 302 -9.97 -3.30 11.44
N LEU A 303 -9.47 -2.74 10.34
CA LEU A 303 -9.44 -1.31 10.07
C LEU A 303 -10.44 -0.93 8.97
N VAL A 304 -11.24 0.10 9.25
CA VAL A 304 -12.09 0.76 8.25
C VAL A 304 -11.48 2.12 7.91
N LEU A 305 -11.12 2.34 6.65
CA LEU A 305 -10.64 3.63 6.16
C LEU A 305 -11.83 4.60 5.99
N ALA A 306 -11.66 5.84 6.45
CA ALA A 306 -12.66 6.90 6.36
C ALA A 306 -12.24 8.07 5.44
N GLY A 307 -11.15 7.91 4.69
CA GLY A 307 -10.63 8.94 3.81
C GLY A 307 -9.36 9.59 4.34
N ARG A 308 -9.19 10.88 4.08
CA ARG A 308 -8.00 11.65 4.48
C ARG A 308 -8.38 12.90 5.25
N LEU A 309 -7.45 13.36 6.07
CA LEU A 309 -7.58 14.64 6.76
C LEU A 309 -7.80 15.77 5.73
N PRO A 310 -8.83 16.62 5.89
CA PRO A 310 -9.10 17.75 4.99
C PRO A 310 -7.87 18.63 4.78
N GLY A 311 -7.69 19.16 3.57
CA GLY A 311 -6.52 19.98 3.20
C GLY A 311 -5.23 19.19 2.97
N SER A 312 -5.26 17.86 3.08
CA SER A 312 -4.10 17.03 2.76
C SER A 312 -3.90 16.93 1.25
N PRO A 313 -2.65 17.07 0.74
CA PRO A 313 -2.37 16.83 -0.66
C PRO A 313 -2.71 15.38 -1.03
N ALA A 314 -3.20 15.17 -2.26
CA ALA A 314 -3.46 13.84 -2.78
C ALA A 314 -2.18 13.00 -2.74
N ARG A 315 -2.28 11.73 -2.35
CA ARG A 315 -1.20 10.74 -2.35
C ARG A 315 -1.77 9.36 -2.66
N GLY A 316 -0.99 8.53 -3.29
CA GLY A 316 -1.31 7.13 -3.54
C GLY A 316 -0.53 6.57 -4.72
N CYS A 317 -0.48 5.26 -4.86
CA CYS A 317 0.15 4.58 -6.00
C CYS A 317 -0.44 5.01 -7.37
N SER A 318 -1.66 5.52 -7.38
CA SER A 318 -2.31 6.12 -8.55
C SER A 318 -1.67 7.43 -9.04
N LEU A 319 -0.86 8.11 -8.22
CA LEU A 319 -0.22 9.38 -8.62
C LEU A 319 0.91 9.18 -9.64
N SER A 320 1.54 8.02 -9.69
CA SER A 320 2.50 7.70 -10.77
C SER A 320 1.80 7.59 -12.13
N VAL A 321 0.53 7.18 -12.14
CA VAL A 321 -0.34 7.24 -13.34
C VAL A 321 -0.67 8.69 -13.67
N GLU A 322 -0.95 9.52 -12.65
CA GLU A 322 -1.27 10.95 -12.83
C GLU A 322 -0.06 11.76 -13.34
N GLU A 323 1.13 11.53 -12.81
CA GLU A 323 2.37 12.21 -13.27
C GLU A 323 2.64 11.93 -14.75
N ALA A 324 2.41 10.70 -15.18
CA ALA A 324 2.62 10.29 -16.54
C ALA A 324 1.51 10.78 -17.50
N THR A 325 0.32 11.11 -16.97
CA THR A 325 -0.84 11.54 -17.77
C THR A 325 -1.08 13.06 -17.76
N GLN A 326 -0.41 13.82 -16.87
CA GLN A 326 -0.51 15.28 -16.87
C GLN A 326 0.18 15.88 -18.12
N GLY A 327 -0.64 16.15 -19.16
CA GLY A 327 -0.23 16.85 -20.37
C GLY A 327 -0.15 16.00 -21.64
N GLY A 328 -0.50 14.72 -21.60
CA GLY A 328 -0.48 13.85 -22.78
C GLY A 328 -1.86 13.36 -23.23
N PRO A 329 -1.95 12.69 -24.42
CA PRO A 329 -3.18 12.07 -24.91
C PRO A 329 -3.84 11.10 -23.93
N ALA A 330 -3.05 10.46 -23.07
CA ALA A 330 -3.51 9.55 -22.04
C ALA A 330 -4.36 10.25 -20.96
N ALA A 331 -4.07 11.51 -20.60
CA ALA A 331 -4.90 12.27 -19.65
C ALA A 331 -6.31 12.53 -20.18
N LEU A 332 -6.43 12.79 -21.47
CA LEU A 332 -7.73 12.97 -22.14
C LEU A 332 -8.51 11.65 -22.21
N GLN A 333 -7.82 10.53 -22.37
CA GLN A 333 -8.43 9.21 -22.39
C GLN A 333 -9.00 8.84 -21.03
N PHE A 334 -8.25 9.05 -19.93
CA PHE A 334 -8.73 8.78 -18.56
C PHE A 334 -9.94 9.66 -18.18
N ASN A 335 -9.97 10.93 -18.58
CA ASN A 335 -11.11 11.81 -18.31
C ASN A 335 -12.38 11.34 -19.07
N ARG A 336 -12.24 10.90 -20.33
CA ARG A 336 -13.35 10.29 -21.09
C ARG A 336 -13.90 9.02 -20.45
N ILE A 337 -13.01 8.16 -19.96
CA ILE A 337 -13.36 6.91 -19.28
C ILE A 337 -14.26 7.19 -18.06
N ILE A 338 -13.91 8.20 -17.28
CA ILE A 338 -14.64 8.60 -16.09
C ILE A 338 -16.03 9.12 -16.46
N ASP A 339 -16.13 9.96 -17.48
CA ASP A 339 -17.40 10.53 -17.93
C ASP A 339 -18.35 9.44 -18.48
N GLN A 340 -17.82 8.44 -19.16
CA GLN A 340 -18.61 7.33 -19.73
C GLN A 340 -19.12 6.36 -18.64
N LEU A 341 -18.33 6.05 -17.62
CA LEU A 341 -18.78 5.22 -16.50
C LEU A 341 -19.90 5.91 -15.71
N ASN A 342 -19.86 7.24 -15.61
CA ASN A 342 -20.92 8.00 -14.95
C ASN A 342 -22.24 8.01 -15.72
N ASN A 343 -22.16 8.13 -17.03
CA ASN A 343 -23.37 8.18 -17.86
C ASN A 343 -24.13 6.86 -17.88
N ARG A 344 -23.44 5.71 -17.66
CA ARG A 344 -24.10 4.38 -17.56
C ARG A 344 -24.88 4.18 -16.26
N VAL A 345 -24.53 4.89 -15.17
CA VAL A 345 -25.22 4.77 -13.86
C VAL A 345 -26.53 5.56 -13.82
N VAL A 346 -26.74 6.48 -14.76
CA VAL A 346 -27.95 7.31 -14.84
C VAL A 346 -29.05 6.63 -15.67
N GLU A 347 -28.72 5.57 -16.42
CA GLU A 347 -29.65 4.87 -17.32
C GLU A 347 -30.23 3.56 -16.75
N ASP A 348 -29.74 3.08 -15.58
CA ASP A 348 -30.30 1.95 -14.82
C ASP A 348 -30.98 2.46 -13.51
#